data_8c9aca1e777c6e16e5f359eeff0192a8
#
_entry.id   8c9aca1e777c6e16e5f359eeff0192a8
#
_cell.length_a   1.000
_cell.length_b   1.000
_cell.length_c   1.000
_cell.angle_alpha   90.00
_cell.angle_beta   90.00
_cell.angle_gamma   90.00
#
_symmetry.space_group_name_H-M   'P 1'
#
loop_
_entity.id
_entity.type
_entity.pdbx_description
1 polymer ?
#
loop_
_entity_poly.entity_id
_entity_poly.type
_entity_poly.pdbx_seq_one_letter_code
_entity_poly.pdbx_strand_id
1 'polypeptide(L)'
;MDFLTLLQVLDSSLRLATPLLLACLAGLFSERAGIFDIGLEGKMLAAAFLSAAIAATTGSVWLGLLAGVGASLLLSAIHGLASITLRGDQIISGVAINFLAAGLTVVISQDWFGQGGRTPPLLSGGRFEPLTLPGAVPAKEISQAGPIMQLYSELLSGHSLLVYVALVMVPLTWFVLYKTRFGLRLRAVGENPAAVDTAGISVVGLRYAAVGICGVLCGIAGAYMATALQAGFVKDMSAGRGFIALAALIFAKWRPWYALGACLLFGFFFAVDNRFQNILLPAWVMSGVLLALGLGLFAYVRQKTLLDRIVLGGLGLGLA
;
A
#
# COMPACT_ATOMS: atom_id res chain seq x y z
N MET A 1 0.00 1.45 29.68
CA MET A 1 -0.18 0.48 28.55
C MET A 1 0.57 -0.78 28.95
N ASP A 2 -0.11 -1.90 29.02
CA ASP A 2 0.55 -3.17 29.29
C ASP A 2 1.39 -3.60 28.09
N PHE A 3 2.48 -4.33 28.34
CA PHE A 3 3.39 -4.81 27.29
C PHE A 3 2.63 -5.57 26.19
N LEU A 4 1.68 -6.41 26.55
CA LEU A 4 0.83 -7.15 25.62
C LEU A 4 -0.01 -6.21 24.73
N THR A 5 -0.53 -5.12 25.29
CA THR A 5 -1.29 -4.12 24.52
C THR A 5 -0.42 -3.46 23.45
N LEU A 6 0.85 -3.17 23.75
CA LEU A 6 1.80 -2.63 22.78
C LEU A 6 2.07 -3.63 21.66
N LEU A 7 2.28 -4.91 21.99
CA LEU A 7 2.49 -5.96 21.00
C LEU A 7 1.29 -6.13 20.06
N GLN A 8 0.07 -6.07 20.60
CA GLN A 8 -1.16 -6.14 19.79
C GLN A 8 -1.33 -4.94 18.85
N VAL A 9 -0.89 -3.74 19.27
CA VAL A 9 -0.87 -2.57 18.37
C VAL A 9 0.15 -2.76 17.25
N LEU A 10 1.33 -3.32 17.55
CA LEU A 10 2.36 -3.61 16.55
C LEU A 10 1.93 -4.72 15.58
N ASP A 11 1.27 -5.78 16.07
CA ASP A 11 0.66 -6.81 15.21
C ASP A 11 -0.37 -6.20 14.25
N SER A 12 -1.30 -5.41 14.78
CA SER A 12 -2.31 -4.71 13.99
C SER A 12 -1.66 -3.74 12.98
N SER A 13 -0.57 -3.08 13.39
CA SER A 13 0.18 -2.18 12.51
C SER A 13 0.77 -2.92 11.31
N LEU A 14 1.32 -4.11 11.51
CA LEU A 14 1.88 -4.93 10.45
C LEU A 14 0.79 -5.40 9.47
N ARG A 15 -0.34 -5.86 10.00
CA ARG A 15 -1.49 -6.29 9.17
C ARG A 15 -2.06 -5.15 8.34
N LEU A 16 -2.20 -3.96 8.91
CA LEU A 16 -2.74 -2.78 8.22
C LEU A 16 -1.72 -2.14 7.27
N ALA A 17 -0.41 -2.27 7.55
CA ALA A 17 0.64 -1.83 6.65
C ALA A 17 0.81 -2.71 5.41
N THR A 18 0.42 -3.98 5.47
CA THR A 18 0.63 -4.96 4.39
C THR A 18 0.06 -4.53 3.04
N PRO A 19 -1.22 -4.10 2.90
CA PRO A 19 -1.74 -3.66 1.62
C PRO A 19 -1.10 -2.36 1.15
N LEU A 20 -0.74 -1.44 2.08
CA LEU A 20 -0.01 -0.22 1.76
C LEU A 20 1.38 -0.53 1.21
N LEU A 21 2.09 -1.48 1.82
CA LEU A 21 3.42 -1.88 1.41
C LEU A 21 3.42 -2.47 0.00
N LEU A 22 2.51 -3.39 -0.30
CA LEU A 22 2.37 -3.99 -1.63
C LEU A 22 2.03 -2.94 -2.69
N ALA A 23 1.09 -2.04 -2.40
CA ALA A 23 0.73 -0.94 -3.30
C ALA A 23 1.88 0.08 -3.46
N CYS A 24 2.62 0.37 -2.40
CA CYS A 24 3.79 1.24 -2.46
C CYS A 24 4.91 0.64 -3.33
N LEU A 25 5.19 -0.67 -3.18
CA LEU A 25 6.14 -1.37 -4.04
C LEU A 25 5.65 -1.46 -5.49
N ALA A 26 4.33 -1.58 -5.72
CA ALA A 26 3.72 -1.53 -7.02
C ALA A 26 3.98 -0.18 -7.72
N GLY A 27 3.66 0.92 -7.04
CA GLY A 27 3.94 2.27 -7.52
C GLY A 27 5.42 2.51 -7.76
N LEU A 28 6.29 1.94 -6.92
CA LEU A 28 7.74 2.06 -7.06
C LEU A 28 8.25 1.50 -8.40
N PHE A 29 7.74 0.35 -8.87
CA PHE A 29 8.11 -0.20 -10.18
C PHE A 29 7.61 0.69 -11.32
N SER A 30 6.37 1.14 -11.26
CA SER A 30 5.76 1.97 -12.28
C SER A 30 6.46 3.33 -12.40
N GLU A 31 6.66 4.04 -11.29
CA GLU A 31 7.28 5.36 -11.28
C GLU A 31 8.78 5.31 -11.64
N ARG A 32 9.49 4.24 -11.26
CA ARG A 32 10.89 4.04 -11.69
C ARG A 32 11.03 3.77 -13.18
N ALA A 33 9.96 3.40 -13.88
CA ALA A 33 9.90 3.32 -15.34
C ALA A 33 9.44 4.62 -16.02
N GLY A 34 9.15 5.66 -15.24
CA GLY A 34 8.63 6.94 -15.73
C GLY A 34 7.13 6.91 -16.06
N ILE A 35 6.38 5.99 -15.45
CA ILE A 35 4.91 5.93 -15.54
C ILE A 35 4.32 6.18 -14.16
N PHE A 36 3.70 7.34 -14.00
CA PHE A 36 3.00 7.72 -12.77
C PHE A 36 1.63 7.05 -12.73
N ASP A 37 1.37 6.30 -11.66
CA ASP A 37 0.16 5.47 -11.57
C ASP A 37 -0.68 5.83 -10.33
N ILE A 38 -1.54 6.83 -10.48
CA ILE A 38 -2.52 7.20 -9.45
C ILE A 38 -3.70 6.21 -9.37
N GLY A 39 -3.81 5.29 -10.32
CA GLY A 39 -4.84 4.25 -10.40
C GLY A 39 -4.66 3.08 -9.44
N LEU A 40 -3.67 3.13 -8.54
CA LEU A 40 -3.41 2.06 -7.56
C LEU A 40 -4.66 1.78 -6.70
N GLU A 41 -5.40 2.82 -6.31
CA GLU A 41 -6.62 2.71 -5.52
C GLU A 41 -7.68 1.85 -6.21
N GLY A 42 -8.01 2.18 -7.47
CA GLY A 42 -8.99 1.43 -8.26
C GLY A 42 -8.55 0.01 -8.58
N LYS A 43 -7.26 -0.19 -8.84
CA LYS A 43 -6.69 -1.53 -9.09
C LYS A 43 -6.81 -2.41 -7.85
N MET A 44 -6.50 -1.89 -6.67
CA MET A 44 -6.68 -2.60 -5.40
C MET A 44 -8.15 -2.89 -5.12
N LEU A 45 -9.05 -1.93 -5.38
CA LEU A 45 -10.48 -2.08 -5.15
C LEU A 45 -11.10 -3.13 -6.06
N ALA A 46 -10.79 -3.12 -7.37
CA ALA A 46 -11.24 -4.13 -8.33
C ALA A 46 -10.69 -5.52 -7.99
N ALA A 47 -9.41 -5.60 -7.57
CA ALA A 47 -8.81 -6.85 -7.14
C ALA A 47 -9.46 -7.39 -5.87
N ALA A 48 -9.77 -6.54 -4.89
CA ALA A 48 -10.46 -6.91 -3.67
C ALA A 48 -11.85 -7.48 -3.97
N PHE A 49 -12.60 -6.79 -4.85
CA PHE A 49 -13.93 -7.24 -5.26
C PHE A 49 -13.88 -8.60 -5.96
N LEU A 50 -13.09 -8.73 -7.04
CA LEU A 50 -13.09 -9.95 -7.84
C LEU A 50 -12.50 -11.13 -7.07
N SER A 51 -11.50 -10.89 -6.19
CA SER A 51 -10.97 -11.95 -5.33
C SER A 51 -12.02 -12.48 -4.35
N ALA A 52 -12.78 -11.59 -3.70
CA ALA A 52 -13.84 -11.99 -2.78
C ALA A 52 -15.01 -12.67 -3.53
N ALA A 53 -15.42 -12.15 -4.68
CA ALA A 53 -16.51 -12.68 -5.47
C ALA A 53 -16.23 -14.12 -5.94
N ILE A 54 -15.04 -14.36 -6.49
CA ILE A 54 -14.63 -15.70 -6.95
C ILE A 54 -14.38 -16.64 -5.77
N ALA A 55 -13.77 -16.16 -4.68
CA ALA A 55 -13.60 -17.00 -3.49
C ALA A 55 -14.93 -17.39 -2.86
N ALA A 56 -15.93 -16.49 -2.84
CA ALA A 56 -17.28 -16.78 -2.33
C ALA A 56 -18.02 -17.80 -3.19
N THR A 57 -17.89 -17.76 -4.52
CA THR A 57 -18.58 -18.66 -5.43
C THR A 57 -17.91 -20.02 -5.59
N THR A 58 -16.58 -20.06 -5.56
CA THR A 58 -15.81 -21.30 -5.77
C THR A 58 -15.37 -21.99 -4.47
N GLY A 59 -15.44 -21.30 -3.34
CA GLY A 59 -14.90 -21.79 -2.07
C GLY A 59 -13.37 -21.87 -2.00
N SER A 60 -12.66 -21.36 -3.02
CA SER A 60 -11.20 -21.43 -3.12
C SER A 60 -10.58 -20.03 -3.07
N VAL A 61 -9.78 -19.76 -2.02
CA VAL A 61 -9.07 -18.50 -1.89
C VAL A 61 -7.99 -18.30 -2.97
N TRP A 62 -7.40 -19.39 -3.48
CA TRP A 62 -6.38 -19.32 -4.52
C TRP A 62 -6.95 -18.88 -5.86
N LEU A 63 -8.13 -19.39 -6.24
CA LEU A 63 -8.85 -18.92 -7.42
C LEU A 63 -9.27 -17.46 -7.25
N GLY A 64 -9.69 -17.08 -6.04
CA GLY A 64 -9.96 -15.69 -5.70
C GLY A 64 -8.74 -14.80 -5.89
N LEU A 65 -7.58 -15.22 -5.38
CA LEU A 65 -6.31 -14.48 -5.55
C LEU A 65 -5.97 -14.28 -7.03
N LEU A 66 -6.02 -15.35 -7.83
CA LEU A 66 -5.74 -15.27 -9.26
C LEU A 66 -6.71 -14.35 -10.01
N ALA A 67 -7.99 -14.40 -9.66
CA ALA A 67 -9.01 -13.52 -10.24
C ALA A 67 -8.76 -12.05 -9.86
N GLY A 68 -8.42 -11.77 -8.60
CA GLY A 68 -8.05 -10.43 -8.14
C GLY A 68 -6.82 -9.88 -8.84
N VAL A 69 -5.77 -10.70 -8.98
CA VAL A 69 -4.56 -10.32 -9.75
C VAL A 69 -4.92 -10.08 -11.21
N GLY A 70 -5.78 -10.91 -11.80
CA GLY A 70 -6.27 -10.75 -13.18
C GLY A 70 -7.01 -9.42 -13.39
N ALA A 71 -7.90 -9.04 -12.46
CA ALA A 71 -8.61 -7.76 -12.50
C ALA A 71 -7.65 -6.56 -12.45
N SER A 72 -6.70 -6.59 -11.54
CA SER A 72 -5.69 -5.55 -11.41
C SER A 72 -4.79 -5.46 -12.65
N LEU A 73 -4.38 -6.59 -13.22
CA LEU A 73 -3.59 -6.65 -14.46
C LEU A 73 -4.37 -6.07 -15.65
N LEU A 74 -5.67 -6.36 -15.77
CA LEU A 74 -6.51 -5.79 -16.81
C LEU A 74 -6.55 -4.27 -16.72
N LEU A 75 -6.80 -3.71 -15.54
CA LEU A 75 -6.79 -2.26 -15.31
C LEU A 75 -5.40 -1.65 -15.54
N SER A 76 -4.35 -2.39 -15.18
CA SER A 76 -2.96 -1.98 -15.45
C SER A 76 -2.66 -1.98 -16.95
N ALA A 77 -3.16 -2.94 -17.72
CA ALA A 77 -3.03 -2.98 -19.17
C ALA A 77 -3.76 -1.78 -19.83
N ILE A 78 -4.96 -1.44 -19.34
CA ILE A 78 -5.70 -0.25 -19.78
C ILE A 78 -4.89 1.02 -19.50
N HIS A 79 -4.34 1.16 -18.28
CA HIS A 79 -3.48 2.29 -17.92
C HIS A 79 -2.23 2.36 -18.81
N GLY A 80 -1.57 1.21 -19.03
CA GLY A 80 -0.41 1.12 -19.92
C GLY A 80 -0.75 1.48 -21.36
N LEU A 81 -1.89 1.03 -21.88
CA LEU A 81 -2.36 1.39 -23.22
C LEU A 81 -2.56 2.91 -23.34
N ALA A 82 -3.25 3.52 -22.37
CA ALA A 82 -3.52 4.95 -22.36
C ALA A 82 -2.25 5.79 -22.22
N SER A 83 -1.35 5.41 -21.31
CA SER A 83 -0.17 6.23 -20.95
C SER A 83 1.07 5.93 -21.80
N ILE A 84 1.27 4.68 -22.24
CA ILE A 84 2.48 4.28 -22.99
C ILE A 84 2.23 4.31 -24.48
N THR A 85 1.18 3.65 -24.97
CA THR A 85 0.91 3.51 -26.41
C THR A 85 0.25 4.76 -26.96
N LEU A 86 -0.82 5.23 -26.33
CA LEU A 86 -1.56 6.41 -26.78
C LEU A 86 -0.93 7.74 -26.30
N ARG A 87 0.08 7.66 -25.41
CA ARG A 87 0.78 8.83 -24.84
C ARG A 87 -0.16 9.85 -24.21
N GLY A 88 -1.29 9.39 -23.66
CA GLY A 88 -2.26 10.20 -22.94
C GLY A 88 -1.75 10.61 -21.57
N ASP A 89 -2.51 11.51 -20.93
CA ASP A 89 -2.21 11.97 -19.57
C ASP A 89 -2.37 10.80 -18.56
N GLN A 90 -1.29 10.55 -17.81
CA GLN A 90 -1.22 9.45 -16.85
C GLN A 90 -2.10 9.67 -15.63
N ILE A 91 -2.26 10.93 -15.20
CA ILE A 91 -3.09 11.30 -14.05
C ILE A 91 -4.56 11.09 -14.40
N ILE A 92 -4.98 11.59 -15.56
CA ILE A 92 -6.37 11.45 -16.04
C ILE A 92 -6.72 9.96 -16.19
N SER A 93 -5.84 9.16 -16.79
CA SER A 93 -6.04 7.72 -16.95
C SER A 93 -6.17 7.02 -15.59
N GLY A 94 -5.30 7.34 -14.62
CA GLY A 94 -5.35 6.76 -13.28
C GLY A 94 -6.61 7.11 -12.51
N VAL A 95 -7.02 8.38 -12.56
CA VAL A 95 -8.27 8.83 -11.92
C VAL A 95 -9.49 8.17 -12.56
N ALA A 96 -9.52 8.06 -13.90
CA ALA A 96 -10.59 7.35 -14.61
C ALA A 96 -10.71 5.87 -14.17
N ILE A 97 -9.59 5.19 -13.97
CA ILE A 97 -9.55 3.80 -13.46
C ILE A 97 -10.13 3.73 -12.04
N ASN A 98 -9.83 4.71 -11.19
CA ASN A 98 -10.37 4.73 -9.82
C ASN A 98 -11.91 4.85 -9.83
N PHE A 99 -12.46 5.76 -10.63
CA PHE A 99 -13.92 5.91 -10.78
C PHE A 99 -14.55 4.68 -11.45
N LEU A 100 -13.91 4.12 -12.47
CA LEU A 100 -14.38 2.92 -13.13
C LEU A 100 -14.47 1.75 -12.15
N ALA A 101 -13.42 1.51 -11.36
CA ALA A 101 -13.40 0.45 -10.36
C ALA A 101 -14.46 0.67 -9.27
N ALA A 102 -14.59 1.89 -8.76
CA ALA A 102 -15.59 2.23 -7.75
C ALA A 102 -17.03 1.99 -8.26
N GLY A 103 -17.33 2.37 -9.50
CA GLY A 103 -18.63 2.13 -10.12
C GLY A 103 -18.91 0.69 -10.45
N LEU A 104 -17.97 0.01 -11.16
CA LEU A 104 -18.14 -1.38 -11.60
C LEU A 104 -18.29 -2.35 -10.43
N THR A 105 -17.53 -2.20 -9.37
CA THR A 105 -17.62 -3.08 -8.19
C THR A 105 -19.01 -3.06 -7.56
N VAL A 106 -19.68 -1.92 -7.53
CA VAL A 106 -21.04 -1.79 -6.99
C VAL A 106 -22.08 -2.38 -7.94
N VAL A 107 -21.99 -2.10 -9.24
CA VAL A 107 -22.93 -2.60 -10.25
C VAL A 107 -22.85 -4.11 -10.36
N ILE A 108 -21.64 -4.68 -10.48
CA ILE A 108 -21.45 -6.13 -10.62
C ILE A 108 -21.84 -6.85 -9.33
N SER A 109 -21.55 -6.28 -8.14
CA SER A 109 -21.97 -6.90 -6.88
C SER A 109 -23.49 -6.93 -6.73
N GLN A 110 -24.19 -5.92 -7.23
CA GLN A 110 -25.67 -5.90 -7.25
C GLN A 110 -26.23 -6.96 -8.19
N ASP A 111 -25.63 -7.12 -9.37
CA ASP A 111 -26.07 -8.09 -10.38
C ASP A 111 -25.82 -9.55 -9.94
N TRP A 112 -24.62 -9.83 -9.42
CA TRP A 112 -24.23 -11.19 -9.04
C TRP A 112 -24.80 -11.67 -7.71
N PHE A 113 -24.91 -10.79 -6.74
CA PHE A 113 -25.22 -11.16 -5.35
C PHE A 113 -26.50 -10.49 -4.80
N GLY A 114 -27.13 -9.59 -5.56
CA GLY A 114 -28.26 -8.80 -5.08
C GLY A 114 -27.91 -7.83 -3.94
N GLN A 115 -26.61 -7.58 -3.72
CA GLN A 115 -26.09 -6.73 -2.64
C GLN A 115 -25.23 -5.62 -3.24
N GLY A 116 -25.74 -4.40 -3.27
CA GLY A 116 -25.01 -3.25 -3.81
C GLY A 116 -23.73 -2.95 -3.00
N GLY A 117 -22.57 -3.31 -3.57
CA GLY A 117 -21.27 -3.04 -2.97
C GLY A 117 -20.84 -3.99 -1.86
N ARG A 118 -21.41 -5.21 -1.81
CA ARG A 118 -20.96 -6.26 -0.88
C ARG A 118 -20.94 -7.62 -1.57
N THR A 119 -20.06 -8.50 -1.11
CA THR A 119 -20.09 -9.93 -1.45
C THR A 119 -20.60 -10.73 -0.24
N PRO A 120 -21.10 -11.96 -0.46
CA PRO A 120 -21.37 -12.86 0.65
C PRO A 120 -20.12 -13.04 1.53
N PRO A 121 -20.29 -13.29 2.85
CA PRO A 121 -19.17 -13.52 3.73
C PRO A 121 -18.41 -14.79 3.33
N LEU A 122 -17.09 -14.70 3.31
CA LEU A 122 -16.23 -15.81 2.95
C LEU A 122 -16.22 -16.87 4.07
N LEU A 123 -16.53 -18.10 3.72
CA LEU A 123 -16.44 -19.26 4.61
C LEU A 123 -14.99 -19.80 4.66
N SER A 124 -14.77 -20.80 5.51
CA SER A 124 -13.50 -21.55 5.56
C SER A 124 -13.15 -22.11 4.18
N GLY A 125 -11.88 -21.91 3.75
CA GLY A 125 -11.45 -22.22 2.39
C GLY A 125 -11.48 -21.03 1.41
N GLY A 126 -12.41 -20.10 1.54
CA GLY A 126 -12.44 -18.82 0.80
C GLY A 126 -11.56 -17.72 1.40
N ARG A 127 -10.88 -17.99 2.52
CA ARG A 127 -10.01 -17.03 3.23
C ARG A 127 -8.61 -17.57 3.39
N PHE A 128 -7.63 -16.66 3.43
CA PHE A 128 -6.29 -16.98 3.90
C PHE A 128 -6.29 -17.02 5.43
N GLU A 129 -6.24 -18.24 5.96
CA GLU A 129 -6.16 -18.45 7.41
C GLU A 129 -4.79 -18.01 7.96
N PRO A 130 -4.73 -17.59 9.23
CA PRO A 130 -3.47 -17.27 9.88
C PRO A 130 -2.59 -18.51 10.01
N LEU A 131 -1.32 -18.37 9.63
CA LEU A 131 -0.31 -19.42 9.80
C LEU A 131 0.28 -19.37 11.20
N THR A 132 0.09 -20.44 11.97
CA THR A 132 0.78 -20.61 13.25
C THR A 132 2.15 -21.21 13.01
N LEU A 133 3.21 -20.49 13.39
CA LEU A 133 4.57 -20.97 13.28
C LEU A 133 4.87 -22.01 14.38
N PRO A 134 5.79 -22.98 14.12
CA PRO A 134 6.15 -23.99 15.13
C PRO A 134 6.68 -23.34 16.41
N GLY A 135 6.14 -23.76 17.56
CA GLY A 135 6.54 -23.22 18.86
C GLY A 135 5.80 -21.96 19.31
N ALA A 136 4.86 -21.44 18.51
CA ALA A 136 4.01 -20.31 18.92
C ALA A 136 2.98 -20.78 19.97
N VAL A 137 2.75 -19.94 21.00
CA VAL A 137 1.78 -20.21 22.05
C VAL A 137 0.39 -19.83 21.55
N PRO A 138 -0.65 -20.64 21.81
CA PRO A 138 -2.02 -20.31 21.46
C PRO A 138 -2.47 -18.96 22.07
N ALA A 139 -3.32 -18.23 21.35
CA ALA A 139 -3.79 -16.90 21.75
C ALA A 139 -4.38 -16.83 23.18
N LYS A 140 -4.95 -17.95 23.66
CA LYS A 140 -5.53 -18.05 25.02
C LYS A 140 -4.48 -18.06 26.15
N GLU A 141 -3.26 -18.49 25.86
CA GLU A 141 -2.18 -18.68 26.85
C GLU A 141 -1.09 -17.61 26.72
N ILE A 142 -1.16 -16.73 25.73
CA ILE A 142 -0.15 -15.69 25.45
C ILE A 142 0.05 -14.78 26.66
N SER A 143 -1.00 -14.43 27.40
CA SER A 143 -0.91 -13.56 28.59
C SER A 143 -0.06 -14.16 29.73
N GLN A 144 0.08 -15.48 29.77
CA GLN A 144 0.85 -16.21 30.78
C GLN A 144 2.28 -16.56 30.30
N ALA A 145 2.56 -16.37 29.02
CA ALA A 145 3.87 -16.65 28.43
C ALA A 145 4.90 -15.57 28.81
N GLY A 146 6.16 -15.94 28.79
CA GLY A 146 7.25 -14.96 28.99
C GLY A 146 7.34 -13.91 27.87
N PRO A 147 7.95 -12.73 28.12
CA PRO A 147 7.95 -11.59 27.18
C PRO A 147 8.47 -11.94 25.78
N ILE A 148 9.50 -12.77 25.68
CA ILE A 148 10.08 -13.20 24.40
C ILE A 148 9.08 -14.07 23.61
N MET A 149 8.38 -14.97 24.32
CA MET A 149 7.40 -15.84 23.69
C MET A 149 6.15 -15.07 23.27
N GLN A 150 5.74 -14.05 24.04
CA GLN A 150 4.68 -13.12 23.64
C GLN A 150 5.04 -12.38 22.36
N LEU A 151 6.26 -11.85 22.28
CA LEU A 151 6.77 -11.16 21.09
C LEU A 151 6.81 -12.09 19.87
N TYR A 152 7.28 -13.32 20.02
CA TYR A 152 7.33 -14.31 18.94
C TYR A 152 5.92 -14.68 18.46
N SER A 153 5.01 -14.97 19.39
CA SER A 153 3.67 -15.46 19.07
C SER A 153 2.75 -14.39 18.51
N GLU A 154 2.86 -13.12 18.97
CA GLU A 154 2.03 -12.01 18.50
C GLU A 154 2.61 -11.34 17.25
N LEU A 155 3.94 -11.11 17.19
CA LEU A 155 4.53 -10.29 16.12
C LEU A 155 5.02 -11.11 14.92
N LEU A 156 5.48 -12.35 15.13
CA LEU A 156 6.03 -13.19 14.06
C LEU A 156 5.08 -14.30 13.61
N SER A 157 4.23 -14.81 14.49
CA SER A 157 3.27 -15.88 14.20
C SER A 157 1.85 -15.32 14.06
N GLY A 158 0.92 -16.12 13.54
CA GLY A 158 -0.50 -15.75 13.46
C GLY A 158 -0.86 -14.80 12.32
N HIS A 159 0.04 -14.54 11.39
CA HIS A 159 -0.26 -13.75 10.20
C HIS A 159 -0.70 -14.62 9.03
N SER A 160 -1.47 -14.05 8.10
CA SER A 160 -1.78 -14.72 6.84
C SER A 160 -0.54 -14.86 5.95
N LEU A 161 -0.53 -15.85 5.07
CA LEU A 161 0.56 -16.07 4.11
C LEU A 161 0.94 -14.80 3.34
N LEU A 162 -0.04 -13.97 2.99
CA LEU A 162 0.18 -12.77 2.19
C LEU A 162 0.96 -11.68 2.94
N VAL A 163 0.95 -11.66 4.28
CA VAL A 163 1.80 -10.76 5.08
C VAL A 163 3.26 -11.13 4.90
N TYR A 164 3.59 -12.43 5.01
CA TYR A 164 4.96 -12.90 4.79
C TYR A 164 5.42 -12.65 3.35
N VAL A 165 4.53 -12.87 2.37
CA VAL A 165 4.81 -12.52 0.97
C VAL A 165 5.14 -11.04 0.83
N ALA A 166 4.36 -10.14 1.43
CA ALA A 166 4.60 -8.70 1.38
C ALA A 166 5.97 -8.32 1.97
N LEU A 167 6.36 -8.92 3.08
CA LEU A 167 7.68 -8.69 3.68
C LEU A 167 8.82 -9.19 2.78
N VAL A 168 8.67 -10.37 2.16
CA VAL A 168 9.66 -10.92 1.21
C VAL A 168 9.74 -10.08 -0.07
N MET A 169 8.63 -9.44 -0.48
CA MET A 169 8.64 -8.57 -1.66
C MET A 169 9.55 -7.34 -1.50
N VAL A 170 9.86 -6.89 -0.26
CA VAL A 170 10.77 -5.75 -0.03
C VAL A 170 12.21 -6.07 -0.48
N PRO A 171 12.89 -7.09 0.08
CA PRO A 171 14.22 -7.47 -0.38
C PRO A 171 14.23 -7.94 -1.84
N LEU A 172 13.16 -8.60 -2.31
CA LEU A 172 13.03 -8.99 -3.71
C LEU A 172 12.98 -7.77 -4.64
N THR A 173 12.17 -6.77 -4.32
CA THR A 173 12.10 -5.51 -5.08
C THR A 173 13.45 -4.79 -5.07
N TRP A 174 14.12 -4.74 -3.91
CA TRP A 174 15.47 -4.18 -3.83
C TRP A 174 16.45 -4.93 -4.72
N PHE A 175 16.44 -6.27 -4.67
CA PHE A 175 17.31 -7.10 -5.50
C PHE A 175 17.02 -6.88 -6.99
N VAL A 176 15.75 -6.95 -7.40
CA VAL A 176 15.34 -6.75 -8.80
C VAL A 176 15.76 -5.38 -9.31
N LEU A 177 15.47 -4.30 -8.57
CA LEU A 177 15.74 -2.94 -9.02
C LEU A 177 17.24 -2.56 -9.01
N TYR A 178 18.01 -3.07 -8.03
CA TYR A 178 19.38 -2.60 -7.82
C TYR A 178 20.47 -3.61 -8.18
N LYS A 179 20.14 -4.91 -8.27
CA LYS A 179 21.12 -5.97 -8.51
C LYS A 179 20.93 -6.70 -9.84
N THR A 180 19.85 -6.44 -10.61
CA THR A 180 19.61 -7.10 -11.89
C THR A 180 19.77 -6.15 -13.07
N ARG A 181 20.03 -6.73 -14.27
CA ARG A 181 20.08 -6.00 -15.53
C ARG A 181 18.71 -5.38 -15.87
N PHE A 182 17.62 -6.05 -15.51
CA PHE A 182 16.27 -5.54 -15.70
C PHE A 182 16.05 -4.25 -14.91
N GLY A 183 16.36 -4.23 -13.62
CA GLY A 183 16.21 -3.05 -12.77
C GLY A 183 17.10 -1.88 -13.20
N LEU A 184 18.33 -2.16 -13.67
CA LEU A 184 19.20 -1.12 -14.23
C LEU A 184 18.55 -0.44 -15.45
N ARG A 185 18.09 -1.25 -16.42
CA ARG A 185 17.41 -0.76 -17.63
C ARG A 185 16.12 -0.02 -17.29
N LEU A 186 15.34 -0.53 -16.34
CA LEU A 186 14.09 0.08 -15.91
C LEU A 186 14.31 1.49 -15.37
N ARG A 187 15.28 1.66 -14.47
CA ARG A 187 15.64 2.98 -13.92
C ARG A 187 16.20 3.92 -15.00
N ALA A 188 17.01 3.40 -15.92
CA ALA A 188 17.52 4.19 -17.03
C ALA A 188 16.39 4.71 -17.95
N VAL A 189 15.35 3.90 -18.20
CA VAL A 189 14.15 4.32 -18.95
C VAL A 189 13.39 5.43 -18.23
N GLY A 190 13.33 5.40 -16.91
CA GLY A 190 12.68 6.46 -16.14
C GLY A 190 13.43 7.78 -16.14
N GLU A 191 14.77 7.74 -16.18
CA GLU A 191 15.62 8.94 -16.18
C GLU A 191 15.76 9.54 -17.60
N ASN A 192 16.09 8.72 -18.59
CA ASN A 192 16.26 9.18 -19.97
C ASN A 192 15.86 8.10 -20.99
N PRO A 193 14.57 8.04 -21.39
CA PRO A 193 14.09 7.04 -22.32
C PRO A 193 14.76 7.12 -23.70
N ALA A 194 15.13 8.32 -24.17
CA ALA A 194 15.78 8.50 -25.47
C ALA A 194 17.18 7.85 -25.52
N ALA A 195 17.96 7.98 -24.44
CA ALA A 195 19.29 7.34 -24.38
C ALA A 195 19.18 5.80 -24.32
N VAL A 196 18.11 5.26 -23.73
CA VAL A 196 17.88 3.81 -23.69
C VAL A 196 17.47 3.28 -25.06
N ASP A 197 16.66 4.03 -25.80
CA ASP A 197 16.22 3.70 -27.16
C ASP A 197 17.38 3.67 -28.12
N THR A 198 18.27 4.67 -28.07
CA THR A 198 19.50 4.70 -28.89
C THR A 198 20.45 3.54 -28.60
N ALA A 199 20.40 2.96 -27.39
CA ALA A 199 21.14 1.75 -27.04
C ALA A 199 20.46 0.45 -27.53
N GLY A 200 19.38 0.53 -28.32
CA GLY A 200 18.66 -0.60 -28.89
C GLY A 200 17.80 -1.37 -27.89
N ILE A 201 17.45 -0.77 -26.75
CA ILE A 201 16.62 -1.40 -25.72
C ILE A 201 15.19 -0.89 -25.83
N SER A 202 14.20 -1.79 -25.91
CA SER A 202 12.80 -1.42 -26.03
C SER A 202 12.28 -0.70 -24.78
N VAL A 203 12.09 0.61 -24.88
CA VAL A 203 11.50 1.46 -23.83
C VAL A 203 10.06 1.05 -23.53
N VAL A 204 9.26 0.83 -24.58
CA VAL A 204 7.85 0.43 -24.47
C VAL A 204 7.72 -0.89 -23.71
N GLY A 205 8.51 -1.91 -24.09
CA GLY A 205 8.48 -3.22 -23.44
C GLY A 205 8.82 -3.15 -21.94
N LEU A 206 9.81 -2.34 -21.55
CA LEU A 206 10.19 -2.15 -20.16
C LEU A 206 9.11 -1.43 -19.34
N ARG A 207 8.49 -0.40 -19.91
CA ARG A 207 7.36 0.31 -19.27
C ARG A 207 6.16 -0.61 -19.06
N TYR A 208 5.78 -1.40 -20.07
CA TYR A 208 4.71 -2.40 -19.91
C TYR A 208 5.05 -3.46 -18.87
N ALA A 209 6.29 -3.93 -18.81
CA ALA A 209 6.72 -4.87 -17.77
C ALA A 209 6.59 -4.26 -16.37
N ALA A 210 6.97 -2.99 -16.19
CA ALA A 210 6.81 -2.28 -14.91
C ALA A 210 5.36 -2.13 -14.50
N VAL A 211 4.48 -1.71 -15.41
CA VAL A 211 3.04 -1.57 -15.19
C VAL A 211 2.39 -2.94 -14.94
N GLY A 212 2.87 -4.00 -15.57
CA GLY A 212 2.45 -5.37 -15.31
C GLY A 212 2.81 -5.83 -13.88
N ILE A 213 4.06 -5.61 -13.45
CA ILE A 213 4.49 -5.91 -12.08
C ILE A 213 3.66 -5.09 -11.06
N CYS A 214 3.42 -3.80 -11.36
CA CYS A 214 2.53 -2.96 -10.57
C CYS A 214 1.14 -3.59 -10.43
N GLY A 215 0.54 -4.07 -11.53
CA GLY A 215 -0.76 -4.76 -11.52
C GLY A 215 -0.77 -6.01 -10.66
N VAL A 216 0.28 -6.85 -10.73
CA VAL A 216 0.39 -8.04 -9.88
C VAL A 216 0.41 -7.68 -8.40
N LEU A 217 1.26 -6.73 -8.01
CA LEU A 217 1.41 -6.33 -6.61
C LEU A 217 0.13 -5.66 -6.05
N CYS A 218 -0.52 -4.78 -6.84
CA CYS A 218 -1.82 -4.21 -6.48
C CYS A 218 -2.90 -5.29 -6.39
N GLY A 219 -2.86 -6.29 -7.27
CA GLY A 219 -3.77 -7.42 -7.24
C GLY A 219 -3.67 -8.23 -5.95
N ILE A 220 -2.44 -8.53 -5.52
CA ILE A 220 -2.17 -9.21 -4.24
C ILE A 220 -2.62 -8.32 -3.05
N ALA A 221 -2.35 -7.00 -3.11
CA ALA A 221 -2.77 -6.07 -2.08
C ALA A 221 -4.30 -6.03 -1.91
N GLY A 222 -5.05 -5.95 -3.01
CA GLY A 222 -6.50 -5.97 -3.00
C GLY A 222 -7.07 -7.30 -2.52
N ALA A 223 -6.54 -8.42 -3.03
CA ALA A 223 -6.94 -9.76 -2.57
C ALA A 223 -6.71 -9.93 -1.06
N TYR A 224 -5.56 -9.48 -0.54
CA TYR A 224 -5.29 -9.50 0.90
C TYR A 224 -6.36 -8.78 1.71
N MET A 225 -6.81 -7.61 1.25
CA MET A 225 -7.80 -6.81 1.97
C MET A 225 -9.13 -7.56 2.11
N ALA A 226 -9.59 -8.23 1.06
CA ALA A 226 -10.90 -8.88 1.03
C ALA A 226 -10.89 -10.32 1.56
N THR A 227 -9.75 -11.05 1.45
CA THR A 227 -9.69 -12.48 1.78
C THR A 227 -8.89 -12.81 3.03
N ALA A 228 -8.08 -11.88 3.54
CA ALA A 228 -7.29 -12.09 4.75
C ALA A 228 -7.61 -11.07 5.85
N LEU A 229 -7.64 -9.76 5.52
CA LEU A 229 -7.92 -8.72 6.50
C LEU A 229 -9.41 -8.68 6.87
N GLN A 230 -10.28 -8.82 5.88
CA GLN A 230 -11.74 -8.91 6.06
C GLN A 230 -12.26 -10.26 5.55
N ALA A 231 -13.54 -10.52 5.82
CA ALA A 231 -14.21 -11.76 5.41
C ALA A 231 -15.12 -11.53 4.19
N GLY A 232 -14.67 -10.77 3.20
CA GLY A 232 -15.42 -10.44 2.00
C GLY A 232 -15.17 -9.00 1.55
N PHE A 233 -15.81 -8.62 0.45
CA PHE A 233 -15.73 -7.27 -0.10
C PHE A 233 -16.83 -6.37 0.49
N VAL A 234 -16.45 -5.15 0.76
CA VAL A 234 -17.36 -4.04 1.11
C VAL A 234 -17.01 -2.87 0.22
N LYS A 235 -18.06 -2.14 -0.25
CA LYS A 235 -17.90 -0.92 -1.04
C LYS A 235 -16.84 0.01 -0.43
N ASP A 236 -15.97 0.52 -1.28
CA ASP A 236 -14.91 1.47 -0.93
C ASP A 236 -13.95 0.98 0.18
N MET A 237 -13.77 -0.36 0.30
CA MET A 237 -12.92 -0.95 1.36
C MET A 237 -11.44 -0.56 1.28
N SER A 238 -10.97 -0.09 0.14
CA SER A 238 -9.62 0.47 -0.02
C SER A 238 -9.45 1.80 0.74
N ALA A 239 -10.53 2.58 0.89
CA ALA A 239 -10.59 3.78 1.75
C ALA A 239 -9.38 4.72 1.60
N GLY A 240 -8.92 4.95 0.36
CA GLY A 240 -7.80 5.83 0.05
C GLY A 240 -6.41 5.22 0.29
N ARG A 241 -6.31 3.93 0.63
CA ARG A 241 -5.01 3.28 0.90
C ARG A 241 -4.06 3.32 -0.30
N GLY A 242 -4.56 3.30 -1.53
CA GLY A 242 -3.74 3.46 -2.74
C GLY A 242 -3.09 4.84 -2.82
N PHE A 243 -3.81 5.91 -2.45
CA PHE A 243 -3.24 7.27 -2.38
C PHE A 243 -2.24 7.42 -1.25
N ILE A 244 -2.52 6.80 -0.09
CA ILE A 244 -1.58 6.77 1.04
C ILE A 244 -0.31 5.99 0.68
N ALA A 245 -0.43 4.93 -0.12
CA ALA A 245 0.72 4.18 -0.62
C ALA A 245 1.62 5.04 -1.53
N LEU A 246 1.05 5.92 -2.37
CA LEU A 246 1.82 6.90 -3.14
C LEU A 246 2.49 7.93 -2.24
N ALA A 247 1.80 8.43 -1.22
CA ALA A 247 2.41 9.31 -0.22
C ALA A 247 3.58 8.61 0.50
N ALA A 248 3.40 7.35 0.92
CA ALA A 248 4.46 6.54 1.53
C ALA A 248 5.65 6.37 0.58
N LEU A 249 5.42 6.22 -0.73
CA LEU A 249 6.47 6.11 -1.74
C LEU A 249 7.32 7.40 -1.84
N ILE A 250 6.67 8.56 -1.78
CA ILE A 250 7.36 9.86 -1.77
C ILE A 250 8.20 10.01 -0.48
N PHE A 251 7.66 9.69 0.68
CA PHE A 251 8.41 9.67 1.95
C PHE A 251 9.59 8.70 1.91
N ALA A 252 9.43 7.57 1.24
CA ALA A 252 10.46 6.55 1.04
C ALA A 252 11.54 6.95 0.03
N LYS A 253 11.41 8.09 -0.66
CA LYS A 253 12.33 8.53 -1.72
C LYS A 253 12.59 7.44 -2.76
N TRP A 254 11.55 6.70 -3.12
CA TRP A 254 11.60 5.57 -4.07
C TRP A 254 12.63 4.50 -3.71
N ARG A 255 12.81 4.19 -2.41
CA ARG A 255 13.70 3.13 -1.91
C ARG A 255 12.89 2.07 -1.18
N PRO A 256 13.01 0.76 -1.53
CA PRO A 256 12.18 -0.31 -0.96
C PRO A 256 12.25 -0.42 0.56
N TRP A 257 13.43 -0.30 1.16
CA TRP A 257 13.61 -0.37 2.61
C TRP A 257 12.96 0.81 3.36
N TYR A 258 13.03 2.00 2.77
CA TYR A 258 12.35 3.17 3.34
C TYR A 258 10.83 3.09 3.13
N ALA A 259 10.39 2.43 2.03
CA ALA A 259 8.96 2.16 1.81
C ALA A 259 8.38 1.25 2.90
N LEU A 260 9.13 0.23 3.33
CA LEU A 260 8.74 -0.59 4.48
C LEU A 260 8.54 0.28 5.74
N GLY A 261 9.52 1.14 6.07
CA GLY A 261 9.42 2.02 7.25
C GLY A 261 8.25 3.00 7.16
N ALA A 262 8.04 3.63 5.99
CA ALA A 262 6.93 4.55 5.77
C ALA A 262 5.57 3.84 5.87
N CYS A 263 5.41 2.66 5.26
CA CYS A 263 4.17 1.89 5.33
C CYS A 263 3.88 1.36 6.74
N LEU A 264 4.90 0.96 7.50
CA LEU A 264 4.75 0.58 8.90
C LEU A 264 4.32 1.78 9.77
N LEU A 265 4.85 2.97 9.51
CA LEU A 265 4.43 4.18 10.20
C LEU A 265 2.95 4.50 9.94
N PHE A 266 2.50 4.47 8.68
CA PHE A 266 1.08 4.67 8.37
C PHE A 266 0.21 3.54 8.93
N GLY A 267 0.67 2.28 8.85
CA GLY A 267 -0.01 1.13 9.46
C GLY A 267 -0.16 1.28 10.97
N PHE A 268 0.86 1.83 11.64
CA PHE A 268 0.80 2.14 13.07
C PHE A 268 -0.28 3.19 13.38
N PHE A 269 -0.36 4.28 12.61
CA PHE A 269 -1.43 5.25 12.79
C PHE A 269 -2.82 4.66 12.58
N PHE A 270 -3.00 3.80 11.58
CA PHE A 270 -4.27 3.08 11.39
C PHE A 270 -4.58 2.12 12.54
N ALA A 271 -3.58 1.43 13.09
CA ALA A 271 -3.78 0.53 14.22
C ALA A 271 -4.17 1.28 15.50
N VAL A 272 -3.55 2.43 15.72
CA VAL A 272 -3.89 3.34 16.83
C VAL A 272 -5.29 3.88 16.66
N ASP A 273 -5.64 4.37 15.47
CA ASP A 273 -6.99 4.88 15.17
C ASP A 273 -8.05 3.82 15.44
N ASN A 274 -7.93 2.62 14.86
CA ASN A 274 -8.89 1.54 15.04
C ASN A 274 -9.05 1.11 16.51
N ARG A 275 -7.97 1.15 17.30
CA ARG A 275 -8.03 0.72 18.69
C ARG A 275 -8.62 1.79 19.60
N PHE A 276 -8.38 3.05 19.28
CA PHE A 276 -8.79 4.17 20.11
C PHE A 276 -10.03 4.91 19.59
N GLN A 277 -10.67 4.44 18.53
CA GLN A 277 -11.92 5.01 17.99
C GLN A 277 -13.03 5.17 19.04
N ASN A 278 -13.07 4.27 20.02
CA ASN A 278 -14.07 4.31 21.10
C ASN A 278 -13.60 5.09 22.34
N ILE A 279 -12.35 5.54 22.37
CA ILE A 279 -11.87 6.43 23.41
C ILE A 279 -12.15 7.84 22.93
N LEU A 280 -13.30 8.38 23.34
CA LEU A 280 -13.61 9.80 23.21
C LEU A 280 -12.53 10.60 23.96
N LEU A 281 -11.45 10.92 23.27
CA LEU A 281 -10.55 11.95 23.76
C LEU A 281 -11.38 13.22 23.87
N PRO A 282 -11.48 13.84 25.06
CA PRO A 282 -12.24 15.07 25.23
C PRO A 282 -11.81 16.07 24.16
N ALA A 283 -12.74 16.77 23.54
CA ALA A 283 -12.47 17.69 22.44
C ALA A 283 -11.37 18.72 22.77
N TRP A 284 -11.24 19.08 24.06
CA TRP A 284 -10.17 19.98 24.54
C TRP A 284 -8.76 19.37 24.47
N VAL A 285 -8.62 18.03 24.58
CA VAL A 285 -7.32 17.35 24.40
C VAL A 285 -6.91 17.39 22.93
N MET A 286 -7.86 17.07 22.02
CA MET A 286 -7.60 17.15 20.58
C MET A 286 -7.26 18.55 20.14
N SER A 287 -8.01 19.56 20.62
CA SER A 287 -7.73 20.96 20.32
C SER A 287 -6.38 21.41 20.90
N GLY A 288 -6.04 20.95 22.08
CA GLY A 288 -4.73 21.23 22.70
C GLY A 288 -3.56 20.66 21.91
N VAL A 289 -3.67 19.42 21.44
CA VAL A 289 -2.63 18.78 20.58
C VAL A 289 -2.50 19.51 19.25
N LEU A 290 -3.63 19.83 18.58
CA LEU A 290 -3.61 20.58 17.32
C LEU A 290 -3.03 21.97 17.48
N LEU A 291 -3.34 22.66 18.59
CA LEU A 291 -2.80 23.97 18.93
C LEU A 291 -1.29 23.89 19.18
N ALA A 292 -0.83 22.89 19.92
CA ALA A 292 0.59 22.67 20.20
C ALA A 292 1.38 22.36 18.90
N LEU A 293 0.84 21.51 18.02
CA LEU A 293 1.41 21.24 16.71
C LEU A 293 1.43 22.49 15.82
N GLY A 294 0.34 23.26 15.80
CA GLY A 294 0.23 24.50 15.04
C GLY A 294 1.24 25.56 15.53
N LEU A 295 1.37 25.73 16.83
CA LEU A 295 2.35 26.66 17.44
C LEU A 295 3.79 26.18 17.19
N GLY A 296 4.06 24.87 17.27
CA GLY A 296 5.37 24.30 16.96
C GLY A 296 5.77 24.53 15.51
N LEU A 297 4.84 24.29 14.58
CA LEU A 297 5.06 24.55 13.15
C LEU A 297 5.25 26.04 12.87
N PHE A 298 4.43 26.90 13.48
CA PHE A 298 4.57 28.36 13.37
C PHE A 298 5.91 28.86 13.89
N ALA A 299 6.35 28.38 15.06
CA ALA A 299 7.64 28.72 15.63
C ALA A 299 8.80 28.26 14.72
N TYR A 300 8.70 27.03 14.16
CA TYR A 300 9.69 26.49 13.21
C TYR A 300 9.78 27.33 11.94
N VAL A 301 8.64 27.66 11.32
CA VAL A 301 8.60 28.51 10.11
C VAL A 301 9.15 29.90 10.39
N ARG A 302 8.79 30.51 11.54
CA ARG A 302 9.30 31.82 11.96
C ARG A 302 10.81 31.82 12.20
N GLN A 303 11.34 30.75 12.80
CA GLN A 303 12.76 30.60 13.03
C GLN A 303 13.55 30.46 11.71
N LYS A 304 13.01 29.70 10.74
CA LYS A 304 13.58 29.54 9.41
C LYS A 304 13.60 30.87 8.64
N THR A 305 12.50 31.62 8.64
CA THR A 305 12.43 32.94 7.96
C THR A 305 13.31 33.99 8.61
N LEU A 306 13.53 33.93 9.92
CA LEU A 306 14.49 34.78 10.62
C LEU A 306 15.94 34.44 10.25
N LEU A 307 16.29 33.15 10.20
CA LEU A 307 17.61 32.68 9.76
C LEU A 307 17.89 33.10 8.31
N ASP A 308 16.92 32.92 7.39
CA ASP A 308 17.05 33.35 6.01
C ASP A 308 17.27 34.87 5.88
N ARG A 309 16.60 35.70 6.71
CA ARG A 309 16.79 37.15 6.75
C ARG A 309 18.15 37.56 7.33
N ILE A 310 18.65 36.84 8.32
CA ILE A 310 19.99 37.12 8.91
C ILE A 310 21.09 36.77 7.91
N VAL A 311 20.94 35.63 7.20
CA VAL A 311 21.89 35.19 6.16
C VAL A 311 21.89 36.16 4.97
N LEU A 312 20.73 36.59 4.49
CA LEU A 312 20.58 37.54 3.38
C LEU A 312 21.05 38.95 3.80
N GLY A 313 20.75 39.37 5.05
CA GLY A 313 21.23 40.64 5.59
C GLY A 313 22.76 40.68 5.84
N GLY A 314 23.33 39.53 6.25
CA GLY A 314 24.78 39.37 6.41
C GLY A 314 25.56 39.37 5.10
N LEU A 315 24.98 38.80 4.04
CA LEU A 315 25.52 38.83 2.68
C LEU A 315 25.43 40.23 2.05
N GLY A 316 24.40 41.04 2.39
CA GLY A 316 24.25 42.41 1.90
C GLY A 316 25.25 43.41 2.55
N LEU A 317 25.70 43.15 3.77
CA LEU A 317 26.71 43.97 4.45
C LEU A 317 28.16 43.61 4.05
N GLY A 318 28.37 42.48 3.39
CA GLY A 318 29.70 42.08 2.89
C GLY A 318 30.02 42.56 1.47
N LEU A 319 29.08 43.25 0.80
CA LEU A 319 29.20 43.76 -0.58
C LEU A 319 29.11 45.30 -0.66
N ALA A 320 29.06 46.01 0.47
CA ALA A 320 29.22 47.47 0.61
C ALA A 320 30.54 47.80 1.25
#